data_e8aa68c6cffc427d9a85695eb936cd93
#
_entry.id   e8aa68c6cffc427d9a85695eb936cd93
#
_cell.length_a   1.000
_cell.length_b   1.000
_cell.length_c   1.000
_cell.angle_alpha   90.00
_cell.angle_beta   90.00
_cell.angle_gamma   90.00
#
_symmetry.space_group_name_H-M   'P 1'
#
loop_
_entity.id
_entity.type
_entity.pdbx_description
1 polymer ?
#
loop_
_entity_poly.entity_id
_entity_poly.type
_entity_poly.pdbx_seq_one_letter_code
_entity_poly.pdbx_strand_id
1 'polypeptide(L)'
;MRHSYAVSLCALLAMLPSAGHAQTSSPPLSPSPTPLDTDASYQTMLALIDEMVENKLVSRERADTLIATAKAKAGRALAANAPAAPSPPTPIPAAPVRVSTPVQVAKQERDAGAKIAPVPVGNEQVTRSGGVALPADLTVDWSRGAPVFSSRDGKFTFKMRGRLLADVSSTGGSDFDRRNITVSTLRQFRVGAIGTIGDHLFYQFETDFRRNATEVVQAFVGYREKFGKTDADVRFGNLITDRGIDIGTASTANPFITTNINTTALATQGGKVFLMGAVGRAGGKNWHASFGVHGDAIDSDFTRSDNRMFLGRAHWNPILTKRGLIHIGGWAYSENIPDTTLPTTFAQGMAGALNNSVRVESAALTGADGSKAFGLELGGTLGPFYAFGEYGQRTVHGGPTSTFRSGKIKALSVNGGFWITGETPTYSARSGTYVAPNVLNSVLDGGWGALEAVVRYEDLDSSSLPLGGTGTAGTLGLNWSLTNNFRFMADYTHFRTDNRTGSFVGRDSGDTFAARAEVAF
;
A
#
# COMPACT_ATOMS: atom_id res chain seq x y z
N MET A 1 -20.43 -43.64 18.91
CA MET A 1 -19.03 -43.57 18.54
C MET A 1 -18.75 -42.14 18.17
N ARG A 2 -18.13 -41.38 19.06
CA ARG A 2 -17.78 -39.96 18.87
C ARG A 2 -16.30 -39.95 18.43
N HIS A 3 -16.01 -39.44 17.27
CA HIS A 3 -14.64 -39.15 16.86
C HIS A 3 -14.47 -37.63 16.81
N SER A 4 -13.69 -37.16 17.76
CA SER A 4 -13.18 -35.80 17.86
C SER A 4 -12.11 -35.60 16.80
N TYR A 5 -12.29 -34.65 15.90
CA TYR A 5 -11.21 -34.08 15.09
C TYR A 5 -10.80 -32.73 15.68
N ALA A 6 -9.84 -32.79 16.58
CA ALA A 6 -9.04 -31.65 16.97
C ALA A 6 -7.88 -31.55 15.96
N VAL A 7 -8.01 -30.70 14.95
CA VAL A 7 -6.91 -30.37 14.06
C VAL A 7 -6.13 -29.22 14.70
N SER A 8 -4.93 -29.56 15.19
CA SER A 8 -3.97 -28.60 15.76
C SER A 8 -3.51 -27.59 14.72
N LEU A 9 -3.94 -26.35 14.88
CA LEU A 9 -3.49 -25.19 14.06
C LEU A 9 -2.05 -24.73 14.40
N CYS A 10 -1.32 -25.46 15.24
CA CYS A 10 0.06 -25.14 15.64
C CYS A 10 1.16 -25.67 14.69
N ALA A 11 0.81 -26.38 13.61
CA ALA A 11 1.80 -27.02 12.74
C ALA A 11 2.31 -26.16 11.57
N LEU A 12 1.81 -24.93 11.39
CA LEU A 12 2.21 -24.10 10.24
C LEU A 12 3.41 -23.18 10.49
N LEU A 13 3.97 -23.15 11.70
CA LEU A 13 5.16 -22.34 12.02
C LEU A 13 6.48 -23.14 12.09
N ALA A 14 6.48 -24.44 11.77
CA ALA A 14 7.62 -25.32 12.02
C ALA A 14 8.22 -25.99 10.77
N MET A 15 8.01 -25.45 9.55
CA MET A 15 8.71 -25.93 8.36
C MET A 15 9.68 -24.88 7.80
N LEU A 16 10.74 -24.60 8.57
CA LEU A 16 11.98 -24.11 8.01
C LEU A 16 12.90 -25.33 7.84
N PRO A 17 13.48 -25.58 6.65
CA PRO A 17 14.42 -26.68 6.47
C PRO A 17 15.69 -26.39 7.28
N SER A 18 16.06 -27.27 8.18
CA SER A 18 17.35 -27.28 8.84
C SER A 18 18.44 -27.57 7.81
N ALA A 19 19.26 -26.59 7.49
CA ALA A 19 20.45 -26.77 6.69
C ALA A 19 21.46 -27.62 7.48
N GLY A 20 21.72 -28.84 6.98
CA GLY A 20 22.77 -29.71 7.48
C GLY A 20 24.15 -29.08 7.30
N HIS A 21 24.95 -29.11 8.35
CA HIS A 21 26.33 -28.71 8.35
C HIS A 21 27.18 -29.71 7.55
N ALA A 22 27.71 -29.27 6.41
CA ALA A 22 28.87 -29.87 5.81
C ALA A 22 30.06 -28.91 6.01
N GLN A 23 30.97 -29.27 6.89
CA GLN A 23 32.25 -28.58 7.03
C GLN A 23 33.12 -28.89 5.82
N THR A 24 33.48 -27.87 5.05
CA THR A 24 34.75 -27.84 4.31
C THR A 24 35.35 -26.45 4.45
N SER A 25 36.58 -26.47 4.95
CA SER A 25 37.44 -25.36 5.28
C SER A 25 37.94 -24.60 4.06
N SER A 26 37.67 -23.31 4.00
CA SER A 26 38.62 -22.28 3.50
C SER A 26 38.06 -20.91 3.88
N PRO A 27 38.82 -19.97 4.44
CA PRO A 27 38.30 -18.66 4.85
C PRO A 27 38.02 -17.81 3.61
N PRO A 28 36.89 -17.10 3.58
CA PRO A 28 36.67 -16.10 2.56
C PRO A 28 37.58 -14.89 2.87
N LEU A 29 38.33 -14.47 1.87
CA LEU A 29 39.01 -13.19 1.86
C LEU A 29 37.96 -12.08 2.09
N SER A 30 38.15 -11.33 3.17
CA SER A 30 37.39 -10.10 3.42
C SER A 30 37.57 -9.15 2.23
N PRO A 31 36.51 -8.55 1.70
CA PRO A 31 36.68 -7.52 0.69
C PRO A 31 37.48 -6.35 1.29
N SER A 32 38.57 -6.02 0.67
CA SER A 32 39.32 -4.81 0.99
C SER A 32 38.40 -3.60 0.87
N PRO A 33 38.42 -2.63 1.78
CA PRO A 33 37.63 -1.43 1.66
C PRO A 33 37.97 -0.74 0.34
N THR A 34 36.99 -0.56 -0.51
CA THR A 34 37.13 0.20 -1.77
C THR A 34 37.54 1.61 -1.39
N PRO A 35 38.64 2.16 -1.93
CA PRO A 35 39.02 3.54 -1.64
C PRO A 35 37.87 4.47 -2.03
N LEU A 36 37.60 5.47 -1.21
CA LEU A 36 36.52 6.45 -1.45
C LEU A 36 36.64 7.08 -2.85
N ASP A 37 37.89 7.22 -3.33
CA ASP A 37 38.22 7.81 -4.63
C ASP A 37 37.84 6.93 -5.84
N THR A 38 37.42 5.69 -5.64
CA THR A 38 36.86 4.79 -6.69
C THR A 38 35.35 4.60 -6.62
N ASP A 39 34.70 5.21 -5.65
CA ASP A 39 33.23 5.15 -5.51
C ASP A 39 32.55 6.03 -6.58
N ALA A 40 31.73 5.43 -7.42
CA ALA A 40 31.04 6.11 -8.51
C ALA A 40 30.18 7.30 -8.03
N SER A 41 29.56 7.18 -6.85
CA SER A 41 28.76 8.24 -6.25
C SER A 41 29.62 9.42 -5.81
N TYR A 42 30.81 9.13 -5.27
CA TYR A 42 31.78 10.16 -4.87
C TYR A 42 32.35 10.89 -6.08
N GLN A 43 32.69 10.18 -7.18
CA GLN A 43 33.14 10.78 -8.43
C GLN A 43 32.04 11.66 -9.07
N THR A 44 30.80 11.22 -9.05
CA THR A 44 29.66 12.03 -9.55
C THR A 44 29.49 13.31 -8.73
N MET A 45 29.65 13.23 -7.41
CA MET A 45 29.60 14.41 -6.53
C MET A 45 30.73 15.40 -6.82
N LEU A 46 31.96 14.93 -7.06
CA LEU A 46 33.10 15.79 -7.42
C LEU A 46 32.87 16.49 -8.75
N ALA A 47 32.37 15.77 -9.77
CA ALA A 47 32.06 16.34 -11.07
C ALA A 47 30.95 17.43 -10.97
N LEU A 48 29.92 17.20 -10.15
CA LEU A 48 28.88 18.19 -9.91
C LEU A 48 29.41 19.45 -9.21
N ILE A 49 30.30 19.30 -8.23
CA ILE A 49 30.90 20.42 -7.52
C ILE A 49 31.81 21.23 -8.47
N ASP A 50 32.57 20.58 -9.33
CA ASP A 50 33.41 21.26 -10.31
C ASP A 50 32.55 22.04 -11.33
N GLU A 51 31.46 21.49 -11.80
CA GLU A 51 30.50 22.19 -12.68
C GLU A 51 29.85 23.39 -11.99
N MET A 52 29.53 23.28 -10.69
CA MET A 52 29.02 24.42 -9.90
C MET A 52 30.06 25.54 -9.75
N VAL A 53 31.37 25.21 -9.67
CA VAL A 53 32.44 26.19 -9.63
C VAL A 53 32.63 26.87 -11.00
N GLU A 54 32.60 26.11 -12.08
CA GLU A 54 32.69 26.65 -13.46
C GLU A 54 31.51 27.59 -13.79
N ASN A 55 30.32 27.25 -13.35
CA ASN A 55 29.14 28.09 -13.51
C ASN A 55 29.05 29.24 -12.49
N LYS A 56 30.10 29.49 -11.69
CA LYS A 56 30.19 30.55 -10.64
C LYS A 56 29.08 30.52 -9.60
N LEU A 57 28.45 29.36 -9.40
CA LEU A 57 27.44 29.14 -8.38
C LEU A 57 28.05 28.95 -6.98
N VAL A 58 29.28 28.44 -6.92
CA VAL A 58 30.04 28.23 -5.68
C VAL A 58 31.48 28.70 -5.89
N SER A 59 32.05 29.39 -4.90
CA SER A 59 33.49 29.74 -4.96
C SER A 59 34.35 28.49 -4.78
N ARG A 60 35.55 28.46 -5.40
CA ARG A 60 36.52 27.34 -5.29
C ARG A 60 36.84 27.00 -3.83
N GLU A 61 37.07 28.01 -2.99
CA GLU A 61 37.34 27.84 -1.56
C GLU A 61 36.21 27.13 -0.81
N ARG A 62 34.95 27.45 -1.16
CA ARG A 62 33.77 26.81 -0.57
C ARG A 62 33.56 25.39 -1.08
N ALA A 63 33.91 25.12 -2.34
CA ALA A 63 33.92 23.79 -2.92
C ALA A 63 34.93 22.87 -2.23
N ASP A 64 36.14 23.34 -2.01
CA ASP A 64 37.20 22.59 -1.32
C ASP A 64 36.78 22.28 0.14
N THR A 65 36.10 23.20 0.81
CA THR A 65 35.57 23.00 2.16
C THR A 65 34.48 21.92 2.18
N LEU A 66 33.57 21.90 1.20
CA LEU A 66 32.53 20.88 1.05
C LEU A 66 33.10 19.49 0.81
N ILE A 67 34.10 19.38 -0.08
CA ILE A 67 34.82 18.12 -0.39
C ILE A 67 35.52 17.60 0.87
N ALA A 68 36.24 18.45 1.59
CA ALA A 68 36.93 18.06 2.83
C ALA A 68 35.92 17.58 3.91
N THR A 69 34.80 18.27 4.05
CA THR A 69 33.73 17.91 5.02
C THR A 69 33.10 16.56 4.66
N ALA A 70 32.80 16.32 3.38
CA ALA A 70 32.23 15.07 2.90
C ALA A 70 33.21 13.90 3.11
N LYS A 71 34.51 14.09 2.84
CA LYS A 71 35.55 13.10 3.05
C LYS A 71 35.71 12.75 4.54
N ALA A 72 35.68 13.74 5.43
CA ALA A 72 35.75 13.54 6.87
C ALA A 72 34.52 12.79 7.43
N LYS A 73 33.32 13.07 6.90
CA LYS A 73 32.07 12.40 7.30
C LYS A 73 32.01 10.95 6.85
N ALA A 74 32.44 10.67 5.61
CA ALA A 74 32.55 9.33 5.07
C ALA A 74 33.58 8.48 5.83
N GLY A 75 34.73 9.05 6.18
CA GLY A 75 35.78 8.40 7.00
C GLY A 75 35.27 8.02 8.40
N ARG A 76 34.44 8.87 9.03
CA ARG A 76 33.80 8.55 10.32
C ARG A 76 32.75 7.42 10.20
N ALA A 77 31.99 7.38 9.13
CA ALA A 77 31.00 6.32 8.89
C ALA A 77 31.67 4.96 8.65
N LEU A 78 32.80 4.93 7.93
CA LEU A 78 33.61 3.73 7.73
C LEU A 78 34.25 3.25 9.04
N ALA A 79 34.75 4.14 9.89
CA ALA A 79 35.34 3.82 11.19
C ALA A 79 34.29 3.30 12.20
N ALA A 80 33.03 3.79 12.12
CA ALA A 80 31.94 3.32 12.98
C ALA A 80 31.42 1.92 12.60
N ASN A 81 31.62 1.48 11.36
CA ASN A 81 31.22 0.16 10.85
C ASN A 81 32.35 -0.87 10.80
N ALA A 82 33.57 -0.54 11.28
CA ALA A 82 34.63 -1.51 11.38
C ALA A 82 34.32 -2.53 12.50
N PRO A 83 34.42 -3.85 12.25
CA PRO A 83 34.19 -4.86 13.28
C PRO A 83 35.28 -4.68 14.37
N ALA A 84 34.83 -4.59 15.63
CA ALA A 84 35.74 -4.54 16.77
C ALA A 84 36.60 -5.81 16.80
N ALA A 85 37.94 -5.64 16.88
CA ALA A 85 38.84 -6.74 17.04
C ALA A 85 38.54 -7.50 18.35
N PRO A 86 38.59 -8.85 18.35
CA PRO A 86 38.32 -9.63 19.56
C PRO A 86 39.41 -9.37 20.61
N SER A 87 38.98 -8.89 21.78
CA SER A 87 39.85 -8.76 22.94
C SER A 87 40.21 -10.15 23.47
N PRO A 88 41.44 -10.38 23.99
CA PRO A 88 41.86 -11.66 24.55
C PRO A 88 41.05 -11.94 25.86
N PRO A 89 40.76 -13.21 26.18
CA PRO A 89 39.93 -13.55 27.33
C PRO A 89 40.69 -13.31 28.63
N THR A 90 40.16 -12.45 29.49
CA THR A 90 40.59 -12.29 30.86
C THR A 90 40.03 -13.45 31.71
N PRO A 91 40.80 -14.09 32.61
CA PRO A 91 40.32 -15.17 33.45
C PRO A 91 39.34 -14.64 34.53
N ILE A 92 38.15 -15.24 34.56
CA ILE A 92 37.10 -14.94 35.55
C ILE A 92 37.42 -15.66 36.84
N PRO A 93 37.50 -14.96 38.01
CA PRO A 93 37.53 -15.64 39.32
C PRO A 93 36.13 -16.18 39.66
N ALA A 94 36.07 -17.42 40.06
CA ALA A 94 34.84 -18.06 40.50
C ALA A 94 34.28 -17.36 41.74
N ALA A 95 33.08 -16.80 41.66
CA ALA A 95 32.32 -16.27 42.78
C ALA A 95 31.32 -17.34 43.28
N PRO A 96 31.04 -17.41 44.62
CA PRO A 96 30.28 -18.49 45.21
C PRO A 96 28.79 -18.40 44.87
N VAL A 97 28.20 -19.56 44.59
CA VAL A 97 26.78 -19.77 44.35
C VAL A 97 25.99 -19.38 45.61
N ARG A 98 25.20 -18.29 45.51
CA ARG A 98 24.14 -18.01 46.48
C ARG A 98 22.86 -18.70 46.03
N VAL A 99 22.43 -19.70 46.82
CA VAL A 99 21.12 -20.31 46.72
C VAL A 99 20.09 -19.25 47.14
N SER A 100 19.30 -18.75 46.23
CA SER A 100 18.16 -17.89 46.54
C SER A 100 16.93 -18.74 46.81
N THR A 101 16.37 -18.58 48.02
CA THR A 101 15.08 -19.10 48.48
C THR A 101 13.93 -18.67 47.53
N PRO A 102 12.91 -19.53 47.36
CA PRO A 102 11.77 -19.19 46.47
C PRO A 102 10.91 -18.08 47.11
N VAL A 103 10.71 -17.03 46.34
CA VAL A 103 9.74 -15.99 46.68
C VAL A 103 8.34 -16.57 46.51
N GLN A 104 7.59 -16.61 47.61
CA GLN A 104 6.15 -16.93 47.60
C GLN A 104 5.41 -15.84 46.79
N VAL A 105 4.83 -16.25 45.67
CA VAL A 105 3.87 -15.42 44.92
C VAL A 105 2.55 -15.46 45.70
N ALA A 106 2.20 -14.35 46.33
CA ALA A 106 0.89 -14.17 46.94
C ALA A 106 -0.20 -14.29 45.84
N LYS A 107 -1.07 -15.27 46.04
CA LYS A 107 -2.25 -15.53 45.23
C LYS A 107 -3.28 -14.45 45.56
N GLN A 108 -3.37 -13.44 44.69
CA GLN A 108 -4.43 -12.43 44.78
C GLN A 108 -5.67 -13.00 44.08
N GLU A 109 -6.69 -13.26 44.87
CA GLU A 109 -8.00 -13.70 44.44
C GLU A 109 -8.58 -12.66 43.46
N ARG A 110 -9.01 -13.14 42.29
CA ARG A 110 -9.78 -12.36 41.36
C ARG A 110 -11.21 -12.30 41.87
N ASP A 111 -11.59 -11.17 42.42
CA ASP A 111 -12.99 -10.84 42.59
C ASP A 111 -13.64 -10.51 41.23
N ALA A 112 -14.74 -11.20 41.01
CA ALA A 112 -15.53 -11.08 39.77
C ALA A 112 -16.26 -9.75 39.74
N GLY A 113 -16.25 -9.10 38.55
CA GLY A 113 -17.36 -8.27 38.09
C GLY A 113 -17.35 -6.82 38.54
N ALA A 114 -16.32 -6.05 38.22
CA ALA A 114 -16.48 -4.61 38.10
C ALA A 114 -16.69 -4.23 36.63
N LYS A 115 -17.93 -4.00 36.23
CA LYS A 115 -18.24 -3.20 35.04
C LYS A 115 -17.55 -1.86 35.23
N ILE A 116 -16.55 -1.56 34.40
CA ILE A 116 -15.99 -0.21 34.31
C ILE A 116 -17.09 0.66 33.72
N ALA A 117 -17.78 1.37 34.61
CA ALA A 117 -18.64 2.46 34.20
C ALA A 117 -17.77 3.50 33.49
N PRO A 118 -18.26 4.15 32.41
CA PRO A 118 -17.53 5.23 31.80
C PRO A 118 -17.29 6.30 32.87
N VAL A 119 -16.02 6.58 33.13
CA VAL A 119 -15.63 7.65 34.03
C VAL A 119 -16.19 8.94 33.42
N PRO A 120 -17.09 9.66 34.09
CA PRO A 120 -17.50 10.95 33.62
C PRO A 120 -16.26 11.81 33.62
N VAL A 121 -15.83 12.27 32.44
CA VAL A 121 -14.78 13.28 32.31
C VAL A 121 -15.39 14.54 32.90
N GLY A 122 -15.18 14.73 34.21
CA GLY A 122 -15.50 15.98 34.86
C GLY A 122 -14.66 17.09 34.19
N ASN A 123 -15.21 18.28 34.15
CA ASN A 123 -14.57 19.53 33.71
C ASN A 123 -13.38 19.90 34.64
N GLU A 124 -12.44 18.99 34.86
CA GLU A 124 -11.19 19.34 35.51
C GLU A 124 -10.23 19.92 34.47
N GLN A 125 -10.05 21.19 34.51
CA GLN A 125 -8.96 21.89 33.84
C GLN A 125 -7.63 21.26 34.30
N VAL A 126 -7.04 20.44 33.45
CA VAL A 126 -5.68 19.96 33.66
C VAL A 126 -4.73 21.12 33.35
N THR A 127 -4.52 21.98 34.32
CA THR A 127 -3.47 22.99 34.30
C THR A 127 -2.12 22.30 34.50
N ARG A 128 -1.47 21.90 33.43
CA ARG A 128 -0.03 21.68 33.48
C ARG A 128 0.67 23.01 33.36
N SER A 129 1.54 23.31 34.31
CA SER A 129 2.41 24.50 34.32
C SER A 129 3.17 24.57 32.99
N GLY A 130 2.85 25.59 32.16
CA GLY A 130 3.43 25.82 30.83
C GLY A 130 2.64 25.26 29.62
N GLY A 131 1.49 24.62 29.80
CA GLY A 131 0.65 24.13 28.72
C GLY A 131 -0.39 25.17 28.29
N VAL A 132 -0.58 25.30 26.98
CA VAL A 132 -1.75 26.00 26.42
C VAL A 132 -2.99 25.27 26.92
N ALA A 133 -3.89 25.95 27.65
CA ALA A 133 -5.17 25.38 28.06
C ALA A 133 -5.95 24.99 26.81
N LEU A 134 -6.33 23.71 26.71
CA LEU A 134 -7.25 23.28 25.66
C LEU A 134 -8.55 24.03 25.83
N PRO A 135 -9.16 24.55 24.75
CA PRO A 135 -10.43 25.25 24.84
C PRO A 135 -11.46 24.37 25.54
N ALA A 136 -12.26 24.94 26.44
CA ALA A 136 -13.31 24.24 27.19
C ALA A 136 -14.38 23.55 26.30
N ASP A 137 -14.30 23.75 25.00
CA ASP A 137 -15.24 23.30 23.96
C ASP A 137 -14.73 22.15 23.10
N LEU A 138 -13.63 21.45 23.51
CA LEU A 138 -13.09 20.31 22.76
C LEU A 138 -13.61 18.98 23.34
N THR A 139 -14.18 18.13 22.46
CA THR A 139 -14.52 16.74 22.75
C THR A 139 -13.53 15.79 22.09
N VAL A 140 -13.19 14.68 22.76
CA VAL A 140 -12.28 13.65 22.22
C VAL A 140 -12.98 12.29 22.28
N ASP A 141 -13.09 11.62 21.12
CA ASP A 141 -13.65 10.26 21.00
C ASP A 141 -12.55 9.28 20.58
N TRP A 142 -12.37 8.19 21.35
CA TRP A 142 -11.43 7.11 21.09
C TRP A 142 -12.10 5.81 20.63
N SER A 143 -13.40 5.80 20.41
CA SER A 143 -14.19 4.58 20.16
C SER A 143 -13.74 3.78 18.92
N ARG A 144 -12.96 4.38 18.02
CA ARG A 144 -12.49 3.78 16.76
C ARG A 144 -10.99 3.50 16.71
N GLY A 145 -10.33 3.41 17.86
CA GLY A 145 -8.90 3.10 17.96
C GLY A 145 -7.95 4.26 17.65
N ALA A 146 -8.48 5.44 17.30
CA ALA A 146 -7.72 6.68 17.15
C ALA A 146 -8.53 7.87 17.66
N PRO A 147 -7.87 8.94 18.15
CA PRO A 147 -8.57 10.10 18.66
C PRO A 147 -9.27 10.87 17.54
N VAL A 148 -10.52 11.21 17.76
CA VAL A 148 -11.28 12.19 16.99
C VAL A 148 -11.51 13.39 17.88
N PHE A 149 -10.88 14.51 17.55
CA PHE A 149 -11.09 15.78 18.22
C PHE A 149 -12.21 16.52 17.52
N SER A 150 -13.16 17.05 18.27
CA SER A 150 -14.29 17.79 17.72
C SER A 150 -14.59 19.01 18.57
N SER A 151 -14.91 20.15 17.93
CA SER A 151 -15.54 21.26 18.64
C SER A 151 -16.93 20.85 19.14
N ARG A 152 -17.44 21.52 20.16
CA ARG A 152 -18.73 21.20 20.78
C ARG A 152 -19.91 21.23 19.79
N ASP A 153 -19.85 22.14 18.82
CA ASP A 153 -20.84 22.26 17.74
C ASP A 153 -20.61 21.28 16.58
N GLY A 154 -19.54 20.46 16.65
CA GLY A 154 -19.17 19.46 15.63
C GLY A 154 -18.68 20.04 14.31
N LYS A 155 -18.52 21.35 14.18
CA LYS A 155 -18.13 22.00 12.92
C LYS A 155 -16.64 21.84 12.60
N PHE A 156 -15.79 21.80 13.62
CA PHE A 156 -14.37 21.58 13.47
C PHE A 156 -14.03 20.19 13.97
N THR A 157 -13.53 19.35 13.08
CA THR A 157 -13.12 18.01 13.43
C THR A 157 -11.70 17.74 12.96
N PHE A 158 -10.96 16.95 13.74
CA PHE A 158 -9.65 16.43 13.38
C PHE A 158 -9.59 14.97 13.82
N LYS A 159 -9.52 14.06 12.87
CA LYS A 159 -9.36 12.63 13.12
C LYS A 159 -7.99 12.18 12.66
N MET A 160 -7.19 11.63 13.57
CA MET A 160 -5.96 10.92 13.19
C MET A 160 -6.30 9.63 12.46
N ARG A 161 -5.45 9.28 11.51
CA ARG A 161 -5.49 8.02 10.76
C ARG A 161 -4.10 7.44 10.72
N GLY A 162 -4.03 6.14 10.88
CA GLY A 162 -2.76 5.42 10.75
C GLY A 162 -2.98 4.02 10.20
N ARG A 163 -1.95 3.50 9.51
CA ARG A 163 -1.92 2.09 9.11
C ARG A 163 -0.49 1.58 9.02
N LEU A 164 -0.32 0.36 9.44
CA LEU A 164 0.92 -0.38 9.28
C LEU A 164 0.58 -1.73 8.66
N LEU A 165 1.20 -2.04 7.52
CA LEU A 165 1.08 -3.30 6.79
C LEU A 165 2.46 -3.93 6.69
N ALA A 166 2.65 -5.07 7.34
CA ALA A 166 3.87 -5.86 7.30
C ALA A 166 3.62 -7.11 6.46
N ASP A 167 4.36 -7.26 5.37
CA ASP A 167 4.20 -8.32 4.38
C ASP A 167 5.42 -9.23 4.33
N VAL A 168 5.18 -10.52 4.13
CA VAL A 168 6.17 -11.50 3.70
C VAL A 168 5.63 -12.24 2.48
N SER A 169 6.49 -12.56 1.52
CA SER A 169 6.11 -13.29 0.32
C SER A 169 7.24 -14.21 -0.10
N SER A 170 6.91 -15.44 -0.52
CA SER A 170 7.84 -16.41 -1.08
C SER A 170 7.32 -16.90 -2.41
N THR A 171 8.14 -16.79 -3.45
CA THR A 171 7.84 -17.29 -4.81
C THR A 171 8.73 -18.48 -5.11
N GLY A 172 8.17 -19.52 -5.72
CA GLY A 172 8.87 -20.73 -6.14
C GLY A 172 8.24 -21.34 -7.39
N GLY A 173 8.91 -22.38 -7.95
CA GLY A 173 8.41 -23.12 -9.10
C GLY A 173 8.60 -22.41 -10.45
N SER A 174 9.18 -21.24 -10.51
CA SER A 174 9.56 -20.57 -11.76
C SER A 174 10.79 -21.23 -12.38
N ASP A 175 10.81 -21.37 -13.71
CA ASP A 175 11.99 -21.82 -14.47
C ASP A 175 13.14 -20.79 -14.41
N PHE A 176 12.86 -19.57 -14.02
CA PHE A 176 13.87 -18.53 -13.81
C PHE A 176 14.23 -18.42 -12.33
N ASP A 177 15.38 -18.93 -11.92
CA ASP A 177 15.85 -18.91 -10.52
C ASP A 177 15.74 -17.55 -9.84
N ARG A 178 15.98 -16.47 -10.59
CA ARG A 178 15.91 -15.10 -10.08
C ARG A 178 14.49 -14.64 -9.72
N ARG A 179 13.46 -15.41 -10.08
CA ARG A 179 12.06 -15.23 -9.65
C ARG A 179 11.75 -15.97 -8.35
N ASN A 180 12.52 -17.02 -8.02
CA ASN A 180 12.32 -17.87 -6.84
C ASN A 180 12.94 -17.18 -5.61
N ILE A 181 12.26 -16.19 -5.05
CA ILE A 181 12.76 -15.35 -3.96
C ILE A 181 11.76 -15.26 -2.81
N THR A 182 12.30 -15.05 -1.61
CA THR A 182 11.52 -14.68 -0.42
C THR A 182 11.85 -13.24 -0.03
N VAL A 183 10.82 -12.44 0.19
CA VAL A 183 10.93 -11.01 0.51
C VAL A 183 10.04 -10.67 1.69
N SER A 184 10.53 -9.82 2.58
CA SER A 184 9.73 -9.21 3.64
C SER A 184 9.87 -7.69 3.60
N THR A 185 8.80 -6.97 3.92
CA THR A 185 8.80 -5.49 3.91
C THR A 185 7.67 -4.92 4.74
N LEU A 186 7.84 -3.67 5.17
CA LEU A 186 6.71 -2.81 5.51
C LEU A 186 6.10 -2.29 4.20
N ARG A 187 4.94 -2.83 3.82
CA ARG A 187 4.21 -2.43 2.61
C ARG A 187 3.72 -1.00 2.70
N GLN A 188 3.20 -0.62 3.87
CA GLN A 188 2.77 0.73 4.19
C GLN A 188 3.06 1.01 5.67
N PHE A 189 3.54 2.22 5.92
CA PHE A 189 3.56 2.81 7.24
C PHE A 189 3.06 4.25 7.08
N ARG A 190 1.76 4.43 7.20
CA ARG A 190 1.10 5.71 6.92
C ARG A 190 0.55 6.35 8.16
N VAL A 191 0.71 7.65 8.22
CA VAL A 191 0.08 8.52 9.22
C VAL A 191 -0.54 9.70 8.50
N GLY A 192 -1.70 10.12 8.96
CA GLY A 192 -2.41 11.24 8.36
C GLY A 192 -3.56 11.75 9.22
N ALA A 193 -4.29 12.68 8.68
CA ALA A 193 -5.50 13.18 9.29
C ALA A 193 -6.57 13.53 8.24
N ILE A 194 -7.81 13.47 8.69
CA ILE A 194 -8.98 13.96 7.96
C ILE A 194 -9.80 14.83 8.90
N GLY A 195 -10.37 15.90 8.39
CA GLY A 195 -11.20 16.78 9.23
C GLY A 195 -12.12 17.70 8.45
N THR A 196 -12.88 18.47 9.21
CA THR A 196 -13.82 19.48 8.69
C THR A 196 -13.54 20.84 9.27
N ILE A 197 -13.84 21.89 8.52
CA ILE A 197 -13.78 23.29 8.93
C ILE A 197 -15.13 23.91 8.57
N GLY A 198 -15.95 24.18 9.57
CA GLY A 198 -17.32 24.58 9.37
C GLY A 198 -18.18 23.43 8.80
N ASP A 199 -19.26 23.79 8.12
CA ASP A 199 -20.25 22.84 7.63
C ASP A 199 -19.87 22.22 6.27
N HIS A 200 -19.10 22.94 5.46
CA HIS A 200 -18.87 22.62 4.06
C HIS A 200 -17.42 22.24 3.72
N LEU A 201 -16.43 22.82 4.39
CA LEU A 201 -15.03 22.57 4.07
C LEU A 201 -14.54 21.28 4.73
N PHE A 202 -13.70 20.53 4.02
CA PHE A 202 -13.04 19.36 4.57
C PHE A 202 -11.65 19.19 3.96
N TYR A 203 -10.80 18.46 4.65
CA TYR A 203 -9.43 18.20 4.22
C TYR A 203 -9.00 16.80 4.58
N GLN A 204 -8.00 16.31 3.86
CA GLN A 204 -7.28 15.08 4.17
C GLN A 204 -5.83 15.25 3.79
N PHE A 205 -4.94 14.73 4.63
CA PHE A 205 -3.55 14.49 4.27
C PHE A 205 -3.11 13.14 4.81
N GLU A 206 -2.21 12.47 4.09
CA GLU A 206 -1.66 11.17 4.44
C GLU A 206 -0.25 11.04 3.88
N THR A 207 0.69 10.63 4.72
CA THR A 207 2.11 10.45 4.41
C THR A 207 2.51 9.01 4.67
N ASP A 208 3.28 8.41 3.74
CA ASP A 208 3.85 7.07 3.85
C ASP A 208 5.35 7.15 4.18
N PHE A 209 5.78 6.46 5.23
CA PHE A 209 7.16 6.45 5.74
C PHE A 209 7.90 5.16 5.40
N ARG A 210 7.45 4.43 4.39
CA ARG A 210 8.07 3.17 3.98
C ARG A 210 9.45 3.36 3.34
N ARG A 211 10.32 2.33 3.44
CA ARG A 211 11.62 2.25 2.73
C ARG A 211 12.57 3.42 3.05
N ASN A 212 12.54 3.94 4.27
CA ASN A 212 13.35 5.11 4.68
C ASN A 212 13.13 6.36 3.81
N ALA A 213 11.98 6.45 3.14
CA ALA A 213 11.55 7.59 2.35
C ALA A 213 10.23 8.14 2.91
N THR A 214 9.99 9.42 2.69
CA THR A 214 8.72 10.09 3.03
C THR A 214 8.01 10.43 1.73
N GLU A 215 6.79 9.91 1.56
CA GLU A 215 5.98 10.11 0.36
C GLU A 215 4.61 10.68 0.77
N VAL A 216 4.21 11.82 0.20
CA VAL A 216 2.85 12.35 0.36
C VAL A 216 1.92 11.54 -0.54
N VAL A 217 1.02 10.78 0.06
CA VAL A 217 0.10 9.89 -0.66
C VAL A 217 -1.16 10.63 -1.06
N GLN A 218 -1.84 11.24 -0.09
CA GLN A 218 -3.00 12.10 -0.33
C GLN A 218 -2.84 13.42 0.39
N ALA A 219 -3.13 14.51 -0.29
CA ALA A 219 -3.17 15.84 0.31
C ALA A 219 -4.15 16.69 -0.48
N PHE A 220 -5.33 16.94 0.06
CA PHE A 220 -6.35 17.73 -0.61
C PHE A 220 -7.24 18.51 0.36
N VAL A 221 -7.85 19.56 -0.15
CA VAL A 221 -8.95 20.30 0.45
C VAL A 221 -10.19 20.14 -0.41
N GLY A 222 -11.36 20.22 0.18
CA GLY A 222 -12.61 20.08 -0.53
C GLY A 222 -13.73 20.93 0.04
N TYR A 223 -14.71 21.17 -0.81
CA TYR A 223 -15.99 21.80 -0.45
C TYR A 223 -17.10 20.81 -0.75
N ARG A 224 -18.03 20.62 0.18
CA ARG A 224 -19.20 19.74 0.05
C ARG A 224 -20.49 20.49 0.27
N GLU A 225 -21.52 20.06 -0.47
CA GLU A 225 -22.86 20.59 -0.37
C GLU A 225 -23.89 19.47 -0.53
N LYS A 226 -25.07 19.68 -0.01
CA LYS A 226 -26.17 18.73 -0.10
C LYS A 226 -27.37 19.35 -0.83
N PHE A 227 -27.69 18.76 -1.99
CA PHE A 227 -28.83 19.18 -2.81
C PHE A 227 -29.95 18.15 -2.67
N GLY A 228 -30.84 18.34 -1.71
CA GLY A 228 -31.89 17.38 -1.38
C GLY A 228 -31.35 16.02 -0.93
N LYS A 229 -31.49 14.98 -1.77
CA LYS A 229 -30.99 13.61 -1.51
C LYS A 229 -29.62 13.35 -2.14
N THR A 230 -29.05 14.31 -2.84
CA THR A 230 -27.76 14.22 -3.50
C THR A 230 -26.69 14.94 -2.67
N ASP A 231 -25.63 14.23 -2.33
CA ASP A 231 -24.43 14.81 -1.77
C ASP A 231 -23.44 15.11 -2.90
N ALA A 232 -22.89 16.30 -2.94
CA ALA A 232 -21.88 16.70 -3.92
C ALA A 232 -20.64 17.24 -3.23
N ASP A 233 -19.48 17.02 -3.81
CA ASP A 233 -18.22 17.61 -3.35
C ASP A 233 -17.28 17.94 -4.52
N VAL A 234 -16.44 18.94 -4.31
CA VAL A 234 -15.31 19.27 -5.17
C VAL A 234 -14.04 19.20 -4.34
N ARG A 235 -12.99 18.61 -4.89
CA ARG A 235 -11.69 18.41 -4.22
C ARG A 235 -10.57 18.95 -5.07
N PHE A 236 -9.54 19.50 -4.43
CA PHE A 236 -8.33 20.02 -5.06
C PHE A 236 -7.11 19.51 -4.31
N GLY A 237 -6.13 18.97 -5.02
CA GLY A 237 -4.87 18.50 -4.44
C GLY A 237 -4.40 17.19 -5.04
N ASN A 238 -3.58 16.44 -4.30
CA ASN A 238 -3.11 15.11 -4.69
C ASN A 238 -4.18 14.07 -4.36
N LEU A 239 -4.83 13.56 -5.39
CA LEU A 239 -6.05 12.77 -5.32
C LEU A 239 -5.82 11.38 -5.94
N ILE A 240 -6.43 10.35 -5.36
CA ILE A 240 -6.53 9.05 -6.01
C ILE A 240 -7.45 9.16 -7.24
N THR A 241 -7.05 8.53 -8.34
CA THR A 241 -7.87 8.47 -9.56
C THR A 241 -9.07 7.53 -9.33
N ASP A 242 -10.29 8.06 -9.49
CA ASP A 242 -11.53 7.30 -9.27
C ASP A 242 -11.88 6.47 -10.50
N ARG A 243 -11.30 5.26 -10.63
CA ARG A 243 -11.47 4.36 -11.79
C ARG A 243 -11.52 2.89 -11.38
N GLY A 244 -12.65 2.45 -10.88
CA GLY A 244 -12.89 1.07 -10.50
C GLY A 244 -13.16 0.86 -9.01
N ILE A 245 -13.55 -0.35 -8.69
CA ILE A 245 -13.89 -0.76 -7.33
C ILE A 245 -12.63 -0.86 -6.48
N ASP A 246 -11.63 -1.57 -6.97
CA ASP A 246 -10.43 -1.91 -6.20
C ASP A 246 -9.54 -0.67 -5.96
N ILE A 247 -9.34 0.21 -6.96
CA ILE A 247 -8.52 1.41 -6.78
C ILE A 247 -9.11 2.37 -5.75
N GLY A 248 -10.44 2.49 -5.70
CA GLY A 248 -11.15 3.32 -4.73
C GLY A 248 -11.15 2.72 -3.32
N THR A 249 -10.79 1.44 -3.19
CA THR A 249 -10.76 0.71 -1.94
C THR A 249 -9.46 1.00 -1.17
N ALA A 250 -9.59 1.33 0.10
CA ALA A 250 -8.42 1.44 0.96
C ALA A 250 -7.72 0.08 1.07
N SER A 251 -6.37 0.06 1.10
CA SER A 251 -5.61 -1.19 1.22
C SER A 251 -6.01 -2.04 2.44
N THR A 252 -6.45 -1.38 3.51
CA THR A 252 -6.97 -2.02 4.75
C THR A 252 -8.39 -2.57 4.63
N ALA A 253 -9.06 -2.30 3.52
CA ALA A 253 -10.38 -2.84 3.21
C ALA A 253 -10.36 -3.81 2.01
N ASN A 254 -9.23 -3.92 1.33
CA ASN A 254 -9.06 -4.84 0.19
C ASN A 254 -9.08 -6.28 0.70
N PRO A 255 -9.86 -7.18 0.08
CA PRO A 255 -9.90 -8.59 0.46
C PRO A 255 -8.65 -9.37 0.07
N PHE A 256 -7.75 -8.81 -0.74
CA PHE A 256 -6.48 -9.43 -1.14
C PHE A 256 -5.29 -8.59 -0.72
N ILE A 257 -4.14 -9.23 -0.50
CA ILE A 257 -2.88 -8.55 -0.15
C ILE A 257 -2.46 -7.57 -1.25
N THR A 258 -2.84 -7.84 -2.51
CA THR A 258 -2.52 -6.98 -3.66
C THR A 258 -3.78 -6.43 -4.32
N THR A 259 -3.69 -5.21 -4.86
CA THR A 259 -4.73 -4.67 -5.74
C THR A 259 -4.82 -5.47 -7.02
N ASN A 260 -5.99 -5.46 -7.65
CA ASN A 260 -6.24 -6.20 -8.88
C ASN A 260 -5.47 -5.64 -10.08
N ILE A 261 -5.39 -6.47 -11.14
CA ILE A 261 -4.64 -6.15 -12.37
C ILE A 261 -5.20 -4.93 -13.10
N ASN A 262 -6.52 -4.66 -13.06
CA ASN A 262 -7.11 -3.48 -13.68
C ASN A 262 -6.61 -2.20 -13.06
N THR A 263 -6.46 -2.18 -11.73
CA THR A 263 -5.98 -1.01 -10.99
C THR A 263 -4.58 -0.60 -11.42
N THR A 264 -3.71 -1.57 -11.66
CA THR A 264 -2.29 -1.32 -11.89
C THR A 264 -1.92 -1.28 -13.37
N ALA A 265 -2.42 -2.21 -14.19
CA ALA A 265 -2.11 -2.30 -15.61
C ALA A 265 -2.71 -1.17 -16.44
N LEU A 266 -3.87 -0.67 -16.03
CA LEU A 266 -4.58 0.42 -16.71
C LEU A 266 -4.33 1.79 -16.07
N ALA A 267 -3.30 1.91 -15.21
CA ALA A 267 -2.86 3.18 -14.68
C ALA A 267 -2.35 4.10 -15.80
N THR A 268 -2.24 5.40 -15.50
CA THR A 268 -1.66 6.40 -16.38
C THR A 268 -0.23 6.06 -16.79
N GLN A 269 0.32 6.77 -17.76
CA GLN A 269 1.74 6.68 -18.06
C GLN A 269 2.57 6.95 -16.80
N GLY A 270 3.56 6.09 -16.55
CA GLY A 270 4.34 6.11 -15.30
C GLY A 270 3.73 5.34 -14.13
N GLY A 271 2.53 4.72 -14.29
CA GLY A 271 1.93 3.82 -13.28
C GLY A 271 1.40 4.53 -12.03
N LYS A 272 1.28 5.85 -12.04
CA LYS A 272 0.80 6.62 -10.89
C LYS A 272 -0.72 6.49 -10.73
N VAL A 273 -1.17 6.37 -9.50
CA VAL A 273 -2.59 6.31 -9.12
C VAL A 273 -3.03 7.52 -8.30
N PHE A 274 -2.09 8.29 -7.77
CA PHE A 274 -2.32 9.58 -7.12
C PHE A 274 -1.76 10.69 -8.00
N LEU A 275 -2.61 11.67 -8.32
CA LEU A 275 -2.29 12.77 -9.23
C LEU A 275 -2.81 14.10 -8.67
N MET A 276 -2.07 15.17 -8.95
CA MET A 276 -2.55 16.53 -8.68
C MET A 276 -3.74 16.84 -9.58
N GLY A 277 -4.80 17.42 -9.03
CA GLY A 277 -5.98 17.73 -9.83
C GLY A 277 -7.15 18.33 -9.08
N ALA A 278 -8.24 18.45 -9.83
CA ALA A 278 -9.55 18.85 -9.35
C ALA A 278 -10.58 17.78 -9.72
N VAL A 279 -11.40 17.35 -8.76
CA VAL A 279 -12.42 16.32 -8.95
C VAL A 279 -13.75 16.78 -8.36
N GLY A 280 -14.78 16.82 -9.20
CA GLY A 280 -16.18 16.96 -8.79
C GLY A 280 -16.81 15.58 -8.62
N ARG A 281 -17.59 15.39 -7.56
CA ARG A 281 -18.30 14.14 -7.28
C ARG A 281 -19.72 14.43 -6.84
N ALA A 282 -20.64 13.59 -7.26
CA ALA A 282 -22.02 13.61 -6.81
C ALA A 282 -22.51 12.18 -6.55
N GLY A 283 -23.37 12.01 -5.57
CA GLY A 283 -23.88 10.68 -5.25
C GLY A 283 -25.16 10.74 -4.40
N GLY A 284 -25.87 9.64 -4.46
CA GLY A 284 -27.07 9.41 -3.66
C GLY A 284 -26.98 8.11 -2.88
N LYS A 285 -28.13 7.57 -2.50
CA LYS A 285 -28.20 6.31 -1.75
C LYS A 285 -27.60 5.13 -2.52
N ASN A 286 -27.81 5.08 -3.84
CA ASN A 286 -27.54 3.92 -4.68
C ASN A 286 -26.84 4.26 -6.01
N TRP A 287 -26.22 5.43 -6.13
CA TRP A 287 -25.47 5.85 -7.31
C TRP A 287 -24.36 6.82 -6.94
N HIS A 288 -23.36 6.89 -7.79
CA HIS A 288 -22.24 7.82 -7.73
C HIS A 288 -21.83 8.23 -9.14
N ALA A 289 -21.39 9.45 -9.29
CA ALA A 289 -20.72 9.94 -10.48
C ALA A 289 -19.58 10.87 -10.08
N SER A 290 -18.46 10.79 -10.78
CA SER A 290 -17.32 11.69 -10.63
C SER A 290 -16.76 12.11 -11.96
N PHE A 291 -16.19 13.32 -11.99
CA PHE A 291 -15.39 13.81 -13.11
C PHE A 291 -14.22 14.62 -12.57
N GLY A 292 -13.03 14.34 -13.11
CA GLY A 292 -11.79 14.99 -12.68
C GLY A 292 -10.90 15.40 -13.83
N VAL A 293 -10.15 16.46 -13.58
CA VAL A 293 -9.03 16.91 -14.40
C VAL A 293 -7.77 16.75 -13.55
N HIS A 294 -6.83 15.98 -14.06
CA HIS A 294 -5.59 15.67 -13.36
C HIS A 294 -4.39 16.07 -14.21
N GLY A 295 -3.30 16.44 -13.55
CA GLY A 295 -1.98 16.64 -14.11
C GLY A 295 -1.03 15.55 -13.64
N ASP A 296 0.17 15.96 -13.25
CA ASP A 296 1.21 15.05 -12.78
C ASP A 296 1.02 14.58 -11.34
N ALA A 297 1.89 13.68 -10.93
CA ALA A 297 2.07 13.34 -9.54
C ALA A 297 2.70 14.50 -8.76
N ILE A 298 2.49 14.53 -7.44
CA ILE A 298 2.99 15.60 -6.56
C ILE A 298 4.53 15.73 -6.54
N ASP A 299 5.24 14.66 -6.91
CA ASP A 299 6.69 14.56 -6.98
C ASP A 299 7.27 14.89 -8.37
N SER A 300 6.47 15.45 -9.26
CA SER A 300 6.90 15.89 -10.59
C SER A 300 7.82 17.12 -10.52
N ASP A 301 8.84 17.14 -11.36
CA ASP A 301 9.75 18.26 -11.51
C ASP A 301 9.17 19.34 -12.41
N PHE A 302 8.28 20.14 -12.10
CA PHE A 302 7.54 21.18 -12.85
C PHE A 302 8.20 21.75 -14.13
N THR A 303 9.38 21.26 -14.52
CA THR A 303 10.13 21.77 -15.68
C THR A 303 9.79 21.06 -16.99
N ARG A 304 9.09 19.91 -16.96
CA ARG A 304 8.92 19.04 -18.11
C ARG A 304 7.48 18.54 -18.32
N SER A 305 6.52 19.03 -17.56
CA SER A 305 5.20 18.45 -17.58
C SER A 305 4.15 19.36 -18.24
N ASP A 306 3.46 18.80 -19.21
CA ASP A 306 2.19 19.27 -19.77
C ASP A 306 1.19 18.09 -19.74
N ASN A 307 1.28 17.23 -18.73
CA ASN A 307 0.39 16.09 -18.62
C ASN A 307 -1.02 16.54 -18.19
N ARG A 308 -2.02 16.11 -18.94
CA ARG A 308 -3.44 16.36 -18.64
C ARG A 308 -4.22 15.08 -18.82
N MET A 309 -4.98 14.73 -17.80
CA MET A 309 -5.91 13.61 -17.86
C MET A 309 -7.31 14.07 -17.49
N PHE A 310 -8.28 13.69 -18.29
CA PHE A 310 -9.70 13.80 -18.00
C PHE A 310 -10.23 12.42 -17.65
N LEU A 311 -10.82 12.27 -16.48
CA LEU A 311 -11.31 11.00 -15.96
C LEU A 311 -12.75 11.15 -15.46
N GLY A 312 -13.63 10.25 -15.89
CA GLY A 312 -14.99 10.13 -15.36
C GLY A 312 -15.28 8.70 -14.93
N ARG A 313 -16.05 8.55 -13.86
CA ARG A 313 -16.61 7.28 -13.36
C ARG A 313 -18.05 7.47 -12.96
N ALA A 314 -18.89 6.46 -13.22
CA ALA A 314 -20.22 6.38 -12.66
C ALA A 314 -20.56 4.94 -12.30
N HIS A 315 -21.34 4.76 -11.23
CA HIS A 315 -21.92 3.47 -10.89
C HIS A 315 -23.34 3.63 -10.36
N TRP A 316 -24.08 2.55 -10.46
CA TRP A 316 -25.44 2.45 -9.97
C TRP A 316 -25.68 1.08 -9.31
N ASN A 317 -26.42 1.09 -8.20
CA ASN A 317 -26.86 -0.09 -7.51
C ASN A 317 -28.38 -0.26 -7.72
N PRO A 318 -28.82 -0.92 -8.81
CA PRO A 318 -30.25 -1.07 -9.13
C PRO A 318 -31.01 -1.83 -8.05
N ILE A 319 -30.35 -2.79 -7.41
CA ILE A 319 -30.87 -3.50 -6.25
C ILE A 319 -30.00 -3.12 -5.05
N LEU A 320 -30.63 -2.62 -4.00
CA LEU A 320 -29.98 -2.26 -2.74
C LEU A 320 -30.94 -2.58 -1.59
N THR A 321 -30.70 -3.73 -0.94
CA THR A 321 -31.50 -4.27 0.14
C THR A 321 -30.65 -4.56 1.37
N LYS A 322 -31.25 -4.94 2.48
CA LYS A 322 -30.53 -5.42 3.67
C LYS A 322 -29.80 -6.76 3.45
N ARG A 323 -30.26 -7.57 2.48
CA ARG A 323 -29.70 -8.90 2.20
C ARG A 323 -28.64 -8.91 1.12
N GLY A 324 -28.59 -7.87 0.28
CA GLY A 324 -27.64 -7.80 -0.80
C GLY A 324 -27.89 -6.65 -1.75
N LEU A 325 -26.99 -6.47 -2.67
CA LEU A 325 -27.02 -5.43 -3.70
C LEU A 325 -26.50 -5.96 -5.04
N ILE A 326 -26.82 -5.25 -6.10
CA ILE A 326 -26.17 -5.38 -7.42
C ILE A 326 -25.49 -4.06 -7.71
N HIS A 327 -24.24 -4.14 -8.21
CA HIS A 327 -23.43 -3.01 -8.66
C HIS A 327 -23.22 -3.12 -10.17
N ILE A 328 -23.42 -2.01 -10.87
CA ILE A 328 -23.09 -1.83 -12.29
C ILE A 328 -22.37 -0.49 -12.41
N GLY A 329 -21.20 -0.48 -12.98
CA GLY A 329 -20.41 0.74 -13.10
C GLY A 329 -19.47 0.75 -14.29
N GLY A 330 -18.81 1.87 -14.47
CA GLY A 330 -17.79 2.03 -15.47
C GLY A 330 -17.09 3.37 -15.37
N TRP A 331 -15.93 3.44 -16.00
CA TRP A 331 -15.08 4.62 -16.03
C TRP A 331 -14.38 4.76 -17.37
N ALA A 332 -13.97 5.97 -17.68
CA ALA A 332 -13.14 6.23 -18.85
C ALA A 332 -12.21 7.42 -18.60
N TYR A 333 -11.03 7.37 -19.19
CA TYR A 333 -10.13 8.53 -19.21
C TYR A 333 -9.44 8.73 -20.55
N SER A 334 -8.96 9.95 -20.74
CA SER A 334 -8.06 10.34 -21.83
C SER A 334 -6.92 11.16 -21.24
N GLU A 335 -5.68 10.78 -21.54
CA GLU A 335 -4.48 11.52 -21.14
C GLU A 335 -3.61 11.86 -22.35
N ASN A 336 -2.94 13.00 -22.31
CA ASN A 336 -1.79 13.27 -23.17
C ASN A 336 -0.50 12.83 -22.46
N ILE A 337 0.47 12.38 -23.23
CA ILE A 337 1.81 12.03 -22.75
C ILE A 337 2.77 13.03 -23.41
N PRO A 338 3.36 13.98 -22.66
CA PRO A 338 4.26 14.98 -23.25
C PRO A 338 5.49 14.36 -23.91
N ASP A 339 5.98 14.95 -24.99
CA ASP A 339 7.20 14.51 -25.71
C ASP A 339 8.45 14.46 -24.80
N THR A 340 8.45 15.25 -23.74
CA THR A 340 9.50 15.30 -22.73
C THR A 340 9.47 14.11 -21.77
N THR A 341 8.40 13.31 -21.79
CA THR A 341 8.30 12.12 -20.96
C THR A 341 9.27 11.05 -21.47
N LEU A 342 10.15 10.57 -20.60
CA LEU A 342 11.07 9.50 -20.96
C LEU A 342 10.31 8.24 -21.39
N PRO A 343 10.81 7.52 -22.43
CA PRO A 343 10.22 6.26 -22.84
C PRO A 343 10.15 5.30 -21.67
N THR A 344 8.97 4.77 -21.38
CA THR A 344 8.78 3.77 -20.35
C THR A 344 8.39 2.44 -20.98
N THR A 345 8.87 1.35 -20.41
CA THR A 345 8.35 0.02 -20.71
C THR A 345 7.05 -0.18 -19.94
N PHE A 346 6.09 -0.85 -20.56
CA PHE A 346 4.99 -1.42 -19.79
C PHE A 346 5.55 -2.59 -18.97
N ALA A 347 5.35 -2.58 -17.66
CA ALA A 347 5.79 -3.65 -16.77
C ALA A 347 4.77 -3.81 -15.64
N GLN A 348 4.09 -4.96 -15.61
CA GLN A 348 2.99 -5.21 -14.69
C GLN A 348 3.16 -6.51 -13.94
N GLY A 349 3.19 -6.44 -12.61
CA GLY A 349 3.27 -7.61 -11.73
C GLY A 349 2.04 -8.51 -11.82
N MET A 350 2.27 -9.83 -11.86
CA MET A 350 1.23 -10.87 -11.94
C MET A 350 1.12 -11.69 -10.65
N ALA A 351 2.09 -11.61 -9.74
CA ALA A 351 2.08 -12.42 -8.53
C ALA A 351 2.60 -11.61 -7.34
N GLY A 352 1.71 -11.30 -6.44
CA GLY A 352 2.06 -10.67 -5.17
C GLY A 352 2.72 -9.29 -5.28
N ALA A 353 2.52 -8.48 -4.26
CA ALA A 353 3.02 -7.11 -4.22
C ALA A 353 4.53 -6.99 -4.02
N LEU A 354 5.23 -8.09 -3.71
CA LEU A 354 6.61 -8.04 -3.24
C LEU A 354 7.62 -8.55 -4.26
N ASN A 355 7.21 -9.44 -5.16
CA ASN A 355 8.09 -9.97 -6.19
C ASN A 355 7.92 -9.24 -7.53
N ASN A 356 8.68 -8.16 -7.72
CA ASN A 356 8.64 -7.37 -8.95
C ASN A 356 9.23 -8.09 -10.18
N SER A 357 9.85 -9.26 -10.03
CA SER A 357 10.38 -10.02 -11.16
C SER A 357 9.32 -10.89 -11.85
N VAL A 358 8.21 -11.21 -11.16
CA VAL A 358 7.06 -11.90 -11.75
C VAL A 358 6.14 -10.89 -12.42
N ARG A 359 6.46 -10.53 -13.67
CA ARG A 359 5.74 -9.48 -14.40
C ARG A 359 5.63 -9.77 -15.89
N VAL A 360 4.61 -9.17 -16.50
CA VAL A 360 4.43 -9.05 -17.94
C VAL A 360 5.06 -7.75 -18.39
N GLU A 361 5.85 -7.78 -19.46
CA GLU A 361 6.64 -6.65 -19.94
C GLU A 361 6.40 -6.37 -21.43
N SER A 362 6.69 -5.14 -21.87
CA SER A 362 6.80 -4.75 -23.28
C SER A 362 8.18 -4.12 -23.58
N ALA A 363 8.49 -3.92 -24.83
CA ALA A 363 9.57 -3.00 -25.21
C ALA A 363 9.22 -1.55 -24.83
N ALA A 364 10.20 -0.67 -24.88
CA ALA A 364 9.99 0.76 -24.60
C ALA A 364 8.95 1.38 -25.55
N LEU A 365 8.03 2.13 -24.98
CA LEU A 365 6.97 2.85 -25.70
C LEU A 365 7.49 4.24 -26.15
N THR A 366 8.54 4.23 -26.98
CA THR A 366 9.22 5.45 -27.42
C THR A 366 8.29 6.30 -28.30
N GLY A 367 8.16 7.58 -27.95
CA GLY A 367 7.34 8.54 -28.70
C GLY A 367 5.83 8.34 -28.50
N ALA A 368 5.41 7.69 -27.41
CA ALA A 368 4.00 7.70 -27.02
C ALA A 368 3.55 9.13 -26.70
N ASP A 369 2.43 9.57 -27.27
CA ASP A 369 1.90 10.94 -27.12
C ASP A 369 0.58 11.01 -26.35
N GLY A 370 -0.07 9.88 -26.11
CA GLY A 370 -1.30 9.84 -25.35
C GLY A 370 -1.82 8.44 -25.09
N SER A 371 -2.80 8.36 -24.19
CA SER A 371 -3.55 7.13 -24.02
C SER A 371 -5.03 7.39 -23.71
N LYS A 372 -5.88 6.42 -24.04
CA LYS A 372 -7.30 6.38 -23.68
C LYS A 372 -7.60 5.04 -23.05
N ALA A 373 -8.41 5.08 -21.99
CA ALA A 373 -8.83 3.85 -21.37
C ALA A 373 -10.30 3.90 -20.94
N PHE A 374 -10.89 2.73 -20.84
CA PHE A 374 -12.20 2.54 -20.23
C PHE A 374 -12.21 1.25 -19.40
N GLY A 375 -13.14 1.18 -18.47
CA GLY A 375 -13.40 -0.02 -17.69
C GLY A 375 -14.86 -0.17 -17.35
N LEU A 376 -15.26 -1.41 -17.12
CA LEU A 376 -16.59 -1.84 -16.72
C LEU A 376 -16.51 -2.54 -15.37
N GLU A 377 -17.52 -2.35 -14.54
CA GLU A 377 -17.63 -2.88 -13.19
C GLU A 377 -18.99 -3.58 -13.03
N LEU A 378 -18.98 -4.81 -12.59
CA LEU A 378 -20.20 -5.59 -12.34
C LEU A 378 -20.00 -6.45 -11.10
N GLY A 379 -21.04 -6.58 -10.27
CA GLY A 379 -20.99 -7.48 -9.13
C GLY A 379 -22.11 -7.27 -8.15
N GLY A 380 -21.92 -7.83 -6.96
CA GLY A 380 -22.90 -7.69 -5.90
C GLY A 380 -22.57 -8.50 -4.66
N THR A 381 -23.48 -8.37 -3.68
CA THR A 381 -23.40 -9.09 -2.41
C THR A 381 -24.72 -9.80 -2.13
N LEU A 382 -24.68 -10.95 -1.46
CA LEU A 382 -25.87 -11.69 -1.02
C LEU A 382 -25.57 -12.45 0.28
N GLY A 383 -26.15 -11.98 1.40
CA GLY A 383 -25.81 -12.53 2.71
C GLY A 383 -24.32 -12.41 2.98
N PRO A 384 -23.62 -13.50 3.36
CA PRO A 384 -22.17 -13.49 3.60
C PRO A 384 -21.32 -13.58 2.32
N PHE A 385 -21.94 -13.72 1.13
CA PHE A 385 -21.25 -13.87 -0.15
C PHE A 385 -21.16 -12.56 -0.91
N TYR A 386 -20.08 -12.42 -1.68
CA TYR A 386 -19.96 -11.39 -2.71
C TYR A 386 -19.18 -11.89 -3.92
N ALA A 387 -19.42 -11.26 -5.06
CA ALA A 387 -18.61 -11.43 -6.26
C ALA A 387 -18.59 -10.13 -7.06
N PHE A 388 -17.42 -9.76 -7.56
CA PHE A 388 -17.22 -8.59 -8.41
C PHE A 388 -16.27 -8.90 -9.56
N GLY A 389 -16.52 -8.28 -10.71
CA GLY A 389 -15.67 -8.34 -11.88
C GLY A 389 -15.38 -6.94 -12.39
N GLU A 390 -14.16 -6.72 -12.81
CA GLU A 390 -13.68 -5.52 -13.46
C GLU A 390 -12.97 -5.89 -14.76
N TYR A 391 -13.39 -5.32 -15.86
CA TYR A 391 -12.70 -5.42 -17.15
C TYR A 391 -12.32 -4.03 -17.62
N GLY A 392 -11.15 -3.88 -18.24
CA GLY A 392 -10.77 -2.64 -18.85
C GLY A 392 -9.79 -2.78 -20.00
N GLN A 393 -9.71 -1.74 -20.80
CA GLN A 393 -8.77 -1.62 -21.90
C GLN A 393 -8.15 -0.22 -21.91
N ARG A 394 -6.83 -0.18 -22.02
CA ARG A 394 -6.05 1.04 -22.30
C ARG A 394 -5.45 0.94 -23.69
N THR A 395 -5.60 1.97 -24.50
CA THR A 395 -4.94 2.12 -25.80
C THR A 395 -3.91 3.23 -25.69
N VAL A 396 -2.64 2.89 -25.87
CA VAL A 396 -1.53 3.85 -25.96
C VAL A 396 -1.33 4.21 -27.42
N HIS A 397 -1.21 5.49 -27.73
CA HIS A 397 -1.00 6.02 -29.06
C HIS A 397 0.45 6.47 -29.21
N GLY A 398 1.05 6.18 -30.37
CA GLY A 398 2.34 6.72 -30.77
C GLY A 398 2.18 8.02 -31.52
N GLY A 399 2.97 9.03 -31.14
CA GLY A 399 3.07 10.30 -31.81
C GLY A 399 3.87 10.24 -33.12
N PRO A 400 4.13 11.39 -33.76
CA PRO A 400 4.82 11.46 -35.06
C PRO A 400 6.23 10.84 -35.05
N THR A 401 6.92 10.84 -33.93
CA THR A 401 8.28 10.31 -33.77
C THR A 401 8.30 8.85 -33.26
N SER A 402 7.12 8.26 -33.03
CA SER A 402 7.00 6.93 -32.45
C SER A 402 7.36 5.82 -33.44
N THR A 403 7.95 4.74 -32.91
CA THR A 403 8.21 3.50 -33.66
C THR A 403 6.97 2.59 -33.76
N PHE A 404 5.88 2.92 -33.07
CA PHE A 404 4.61 2.19 -33.12
C PHE A 404 3.43 3.16 -33.31
N ARG A 405 2.34 2.68 -33.90
CA ARG A 405 1.15 3.52 -34.15
C ARG A 405 0.21 3.54 -32.95
N SER A 406 -0.09 2.38 -32.42
CA SER A 406 -0.89 2.21 -31.20
C SER A 406 -0.74 0.79 -30.66
N GLY A 407 -0.96 0.62 -29.36
CA GLY A 407 -0.99 -0.67 -28.69
C GLY A 407 -2.06 -0.72 -27.61
N LYS A 408 -2.60 -1.90 -27.36
CA LYS A 408 -3.68 -2.12 -26.39
C LYS A 408 -3.17 -2.95 -25.23
N ILE A 409 -3.63 -2.60 -24.04
CA ILE A 409 -3.50 -3.36 -22.80
C ILE A 409 -4.91 -3.69 -22.36
N LYS A 410 -5.21 -4.96 -22.17
CA LYS A 410 -6.50 -5.44 -21.67
C LYS A 410 -6.27 -6.13 -20.34
N ALA A 411 -7.15 -5.88 -19.39
CA ALA A 411 -7.09 -6.48 -18.05
C ALA A 411 -8.48 -6.91 -17.61
N LEU A 412 -8.57 -8.13 -17.08
CA LEU A 412 -9.76 -8.69 -16.46
C LEU A 412 -9.40 -9.14 -15.05
N SER A 413 -10.26 -8.82 -14.09
CA SER A 413 -10.20 -9.38 -12.74
C SER A 413 -11.61 -9.80 -12.31
N VAL A 414 -11.76 -11.03 -11.85
CA VAL A 414 -12.99 -11.52 -11.24
C VAL A 414 -12.63 -12.06 -9.87
N ASN A 415 -13.34 -11.59 -8.86
CA ASN A 415 -13.11 -12.03 -7.48
C ASN A 415 -14.40 -12.33 -6.75
N GLY A 416 -14.32 -13.10 -5.68
CA GLY A 416 -15.41 -13.39 -4.79
C GLY A 416 -14.91 -13.74 -3.41
N GLY A 417 -15.81 -13.64 -2.44
CA GLY A 417 -15.52 -13.98 -1.06
C GLY A 417 -16.74 -14.45 -0.30
N PHE A 418 -16.43 -15.10 0.80
CA PHE A 418 -17.42 -15.66 1.72
C PHE A 418 -16.96 -15.47 3.15
N TRP A 419 -17.79 -14.82 3.96
CA TRP A 419 -17.55 -14.66 5.39
C TRP A 419 -18.00 -15.91 6.15
N ILE A 420 -17.01 -16.72 6.56
CA ILE A 420 -17.22 -18.02 7.24
C ILE A 420 -17.91 -17.82 8.59
N THR A 421 -17.63 -16.74 9.27
CA THR A 421 -18.17 -16.38 10.60
C THR A 421 -19.52 -15.65 10.52
N GLY A 422 -20.03 -15.38 9.29
CA GLY A 422 -21.39 -14.87 9.07
C GLY A 422 -21.50 -13.35 9.00
N GLU A 423 -20.38 -12.63 8.95
CA GLU A 423 -20.39 -11.19 8.64
C GLU A 423 -21.02 -10.94 7.27
N THR A 424 -21.53 -9.74 7.07
CA THR A 424 -21.98 -9.30 5.75
C THR A 424 -20.85 -8.57 5.05
N PRO A 425 -20.65 -8.78 3.72
CA PRO A 425 -19.65 -8.07 2.96
C PRO A 425 -19.81 -6.57 3.10
N THR A 426 -18.74 -5.91 3.51
CA THR A 426 -18.73 -4.47 3.70
C THR A 426 -18.42 -3.80 2.37
N TYR A 427 -19.46 -3.26 1.73
CA TYR A 427 -19.39 -2.52 0.48
C TYR A 427 -20.19 -1.23 0.62
N SER A 428 -19.60 -0.12 0.19
CA SER A 428 -20.24 1.18 0.19
C SER A 428 -20.95 1.41 -1.15
N ALA A 429 -22.26 1.32 -1.18
CA ALA A 429 -23.07 1.66 -2.35
C ALA A 429 -22.88 3.13 -2.79
N ARG A 430 -22.45 4.00 -1.89
CA ARG A 430 -22.19 5.40 -2.19
C ARG A 430 -20.87 5.63 -2.93
N SER A 431 -19.80 4.91 -2.59
CA SER A 431 -18.46 5.06 -3.24
C SER A 431 -18.18 3.98 -4.27
N GLY A 432 -18.97 2.90 -4.29
CA GLY A 432 -18.71 1.77 -5.18
C GLY A 432 -17.40 1.05 -4.86
N THR A 433 -17.12 0.83 -3.56
CA THR A 433 -15.83 0.28 -3.09
C THR A 433 -16.04 -0.63 -1.89
N TYR A 434 -15.08 -1.52 -1.64
CA TYR A 434 -15.04 -2.22 -0.35
C TYR A 434 -14.73 -1.24 0.78
N VAL A 435 -15.23 -1.52 1.98
CA VAL A 435 -14.89 -0.83 3.22
C VAL A 435 -14.43 -1.84 4.26
N ALA A 436 -13.75 -1.39 5.31
CA ALA A 436 -13.23 -2.27 6.36
C ALA A 436 -14.35 -3.16 6.96
N PRO A 437 -14.05 -4.41 7.28
CA PRO A 437 -15.03 -5.34 7.86
C PRO A 437 -15.55 -4.83 9.20
N ASN A 438 -16.79 -5.19 9.51
CA ASN A 438 -17.38 -5.01 10.83
C ASN A 438 -17.36 -6.35 11.55
N VAL A 439 -16.39 -6.54 12.45
CA VAL A 439 -16.21 -7.77 13.21
C VAL A 439 -17.32 -7.90 14.27
N LEU A 440 -18.15 -8.93 14.14
CA LEU A 440 -19.30 -9.15 15.03
C LEU A 440 -18.89 -9.66 16.41
N ASN A 441 -17.89 -10.56 16.45
CA ASN A 441 -17.43 -11.22 17.67
C ASN A 441 -15.91 -11.02 17.82
N SER A 442 -15.52 -9.83 18.27
CA SER A 442 -14.11 -9.45 18.44
C SER A 442 -13.37 -10.36 19.44
N VAL A 443 -12.09 -10.60 19.19
CA VAL A 443 -11.24 -11.34 20.17
C VAL A 443 -11.08 -10.57 21.48
N LEU A 444 -11.25 -9.25 21.46
CA LEU A 444 -11.22 -8.43 22.68
C LEU A 444 -12.42 -8.69 23.59
N ASP A 445 -13.52 -9.17 23.01
CA ASP A 445 -14.75 -9.51 23.74
C ASP A 445 -14.88 -11.03 23.98
N GLY A 446 -13.78 -11.78 23.79
CA GLY A 446 -13.73 -13.24 23.94
C GLY A 446 -14.26 -14.02 22.73
N GLY A 447 -14.50 -13.36 21.60
CA GLY A 447 -14.88 -13.98 20.33
C GLY A 447 -13.68 -14.54 19.54
N TRP A 448 -13.95 -14.98 18.30
CA TRP A 448 -12.96 -15.54 17.38
C TRP A 448 -12.51 -14.53 16.32
N GLY A 449 -13.09 -13.33 16.29
CA GLY A 449 -12.94 -12.41 15.18
C GLY A 449 -13.79 -12.80 13.99
N ALA A 450 -13.50 -12.24 12.84
CA ALA A 450 -14.17 -12.49 11.57
C ALA A 450 -13.22 -13.19 10.58
N LEU A 451 -13.69 -14.29 9.97
CA LEU A 451 -12.93 -15.11 9.03
C LEU A 451 -13.58 -15.08 7.66
N GLU A 452 -12.80 -14.72 6.64
CA GLU A 452 -13.22 -14.59 5.25
C GLU A 452 -12.34 -15.45 4.35
N ALA A 453 -12.96 -16.23 3.46
CA ALA A 453 -12.28 -16.93 2.36
C ALA A 453 -12.53 -16.17 1.06
N VAL A 454 -11.48 -16.00 0.25
CA VAL A 454 -11.53 -15.22 -0.99
C VAL A 454 -10.87 -15.93 -2.15
N VAL A 455 -11.36 -15.67 -3.37
CA VAL A 455 -10.80 -16.20 -4.61
C VAL A 455 -10.76 -15.10 -5.66
N ARG A 456 -9.69 -15.05 -6.47
CA ARG A 456 -9.55 -14.10 -7.58
C ARG A 456 -8.90 -14.77 -8.79
N TYR A 457 -9.41 -14.47 -9.96
CA TYR A 457 -8.81 -14.76 -11.26
C TYR A 457 -8.47 -13.45 -11.97
N GLU A 458 -7.30 -13.39 -12.59
CA GLU A 458 -6.79 -12.23 -13.30
C GLU A 458 -6.21 -12.64 -14.64
N ASP A 459 -6.47 -11.83 -15.67
CA ASP A 459 -5.94 -11.99 -17.02
C ASP A 459 -5.43 -10.65 -17.54
N LEU A 460 -4.23 -10.66 -18.13
CA LEU A 460 -3.56 -9.50 -18.70
C LEU A 460 -3.06 -9.81 -20.11
N ASP A 461 -3.52 -9.03 -21.08
CA ASP A 461 -3.05 -9.08 -22.46
C ASP A 461 -2.47 -7.73 -22.88
N SER A 462 -1.16 -7.67 -23.04
CA SER A 462 -0.42 -6.53 -23.61
C SER A 462 0.25 -6.86 -24.95
N SER A 463 -0.09 -7.99 -25.57
CA SER A 463 0.53 -8.53 -26.80
C SER A 463 0.46 -7.58 -28.01
N SER A 464 -0.45 -6.60 -27.97
CA SER A 464 -0.60 -5.53 -28.97
C SER A 464 0.44 -4.40 -28.82
N LEU A 465 1.16 -4.34 -27.69
CA LEU A 465 2.30 -3.43 -27.53
C LEU A 465 3.55 -3.99 -28.26
N PRO A 466 4.55 -3.14 -28.58
CA PRO A 466 5.84 -3.61 -29.09
C PRO A 466 6.46 -4.65 -28.16
N LEU A 467 6.63 -5.89 -28.63
CA LEU A 467 7.09 -7.05 -27.87
C LEU A 467 6.33 -7.26 -26.54
N GLY A 468 5.04 -6.91 -26.51
CA GLY A 468 4.20 -7.06 -25.34
C GLY A 468 3.91 -8.52 -24.99
N GLY A 469 3.89 -8.82 -23.71
CA GLY A 469 3.60 -10.15 -23.16
C GLY A 469 2.14 -10.32 -22.73
N THR A 470 1.85 -11.50 -22.16
CA THR A 470 0.57 -11.88 -21.55
C THR A 470 0.79 -12.53 -20.20
N GLY A 471 -0.24 -12.55 -19.35
CA GLY A 471 -0.16 -13.22 -18.06
C GLY A 471 -1.52 -13.53 -17.47
N THR A 472 -1.59 -14.59 -16.67
CA THR A 472 -2.77 -14.97 -15.88
C THR A 472 -2.36 -15.25 -14.43
N ALA A 473 -3.27 -15.03 -13.50
CA ALA A 473 -3.07 -15.39 -12.10
C ALA A 473 -4.37 -15.87 -11.47
N GLY A 474 -4.28 -16.91 -10.63
CA GLY A 474 -5.35 -17.37 -9.78
C GLY A 474 -4.93 -17.27 -8.32
N THR A 475 -5.69 -16.59 -7.49
CA THR A 475 -5.39 -16.37 -6.07
C THR A 475 -6.47 -16.96 -5.18
N LEU A 476 -6.06 -17.69 -4.15
CA LEU A 476 -6.89 -18.12 -3.02
C LEU A 476 -6.38 -17.40 -1.77
N GLY A 477 -7.28 -16.86 -0.97
CA GLY A 477 -6.89 -16.13 0.24
C GLY A 477 -7.77 -16.45 1.43
N LEU A 478 -7.21 -16.21 2.60
CA LEU A 478 -7.87 -16.30 3.88
C LEU A 478 -7.55 -15.04 4.71
N ASN A 479 -8.58 -14.36 5.17
CA ASN A 479 -8.48 -13.15 5.98
C ASN A 479 -9.05 -13.41 7.37
N TRP A 480 -8.28 -13.09 8.40
CA TRP A 480 -8.70 -13.19 9.79
C TRP A 480 -8.63 -11.83 10.46
N SER A 481 -9.77 -11.15 10.57
CA SER A 481 -9.91 -9.88 11.29
C SER A 481 -10.20 -10.15 12.74
N LEU A 482 -9.21 -9.97 13.62
CA LEU A 482 -9.35 -10.17 15.05
C LEU A 482 -10.25 -9.10 15.68
N THR A 483 -10.11 -7.89 15.18
CA THR A 483 -10.88 -6.70 15.57
C THR A 483 -11.14 -5.85 14.33
N ASN A 484 -11.88 -4.76 14.46
CA ASN A 484 -12.05 -3.78 13.38
C ASN A 484 -10.74 -3.06 12.98
N ASN A 485 -9.68 -3.22 13.78
CA ASN A 485 -8.41 -2.52 13.60
C ASN A 485 -7.24 -3.44 13.28
N PHE A 486 -7.35 -4.74 13.54
CA PHE A 486 -6.25 -5.70 13.39
C PHE A 486 -6.66 -6.90 12.56
N ARG A 487 -5.89 -7.21 11.50
CA ARG A 487 -6.17 -8.30 10.56
C ARG A 487 -4.90 -9.04 10.18
N PHE A 488 -4.99 -10.36 10.04
CA PHE A 488 -4.04 -11.21 9.33
C PHE A 488 -4.62 -11.62 7.99
N MET A 489 -3.77 -11.74 6.97
CA MET A 489 -4.15 -12.21 5.64
C MET A 489 -3.11 -13.22 5.14
N ALA A 490 -3.56 -14.19 4.36
CA ALA A 490 -2.70 -15.14 3.66
C ALA A 490 -3.27 -15.38 2.27
N ASP A 491 -2.45 -15.19 1.22
CA ASP A 491 -2.80 -15.41 -0.18
C ASP A 491 -1.84 -16.45 -0.79
N TYR A 492 -2.39 -17.40 -1.51
CA TYR A 492 -1.68 -18.29 -2.43
C TYR A 492 -2.05 -17.92 -3.85
N THR A 493 -1.07 -17.62 -4.69
CA THR A 493 -1.25 -17.21 -6.09
C THR A 493 -0.46 -18.12 -7.01
N HIS A 494 -1.15 -18.80 -7.94
CA HIS A 494 -0.52 -19.45 -9.10
C HIS A 494 -0.51 -18.47 -10.27
N PHE A 495 0.68 -18.20 -10.84
CA PHE A 495 0.83 -17.30 -11.97
C PHE A 495 1.35 -17.99 -13.22
N ARG A 496 1.06 -17.40 -14.38
CA ARG A 496 1.66 -17.72 -15.67
C ARG A 496 1.98 -16.42 -16.39
N THR A 497 3.14 -16.37 -17.04
CA THR A 497 3.56 -15.23 -17.87
C THR A 497 4.14 -15.73 -19.19
N ASP A 498 3.96 -14.97 -20.28
CA ASP A 498 4.60 -15.20 -21.57
C ASP A 498 5.15 -13.86 -22.06
N ASN A 499 6.45 -13.65 -21.92
CA ASN A 499 7.14 -12.41 -22.26
C ASN A 499 7.96 -12.55 -23.55
N ARG A 500 7.92 -11.52 -24.40
CA ARG A 500 8.71 -11.45 -25.64
C ARG A 500 9.94 -10.57 -25.52
N THR A 501 10.13 -9.92 -24.37
CA THR A 501 11.24 -9.01 -24.06
C THR A 501 11.53 -8.99 -22.56
N GLY A 502 12.57 -8.29 -22.17
CA GLY A 502 12.98 -8.14 -20.77
C GLY A 502 13.92 -9.23 -20.28
N SER A 503 14.02 -9.37 -18.97
CA SER A 503 14.93 -10.32 -18.33
C SER A 503 14.40 -11.76 -18.30
N PHE A 504 13.11 -11.98 -18.57
CA PHE A 504 12.40 -13.24 -18.40
C PHE A 504 11.57 -13.55 -19.64
N VAL A 505 12.27 -13.76 -20.76
CA VAL A 505 11.65 -14.04 -22.07
C VAL A 505 11.18 -15.48 -22.16
N GLY A 506 9.98 -15.67 -22.71
CA GLY A 506 9.34 -16.97 -22.88
C GLY A 506 8.21 -17.19 -21.87
N ARG A 507 7.68 -18.42 -21.91
CA ARG A 507 6.64 -18.87 -20.99
C ARG A 507 7.24 -19.27 -19.66
N ASP A 508 6.55 -18.92 -18.59
CA ASP A 508 6.94 -19.27 -17.22
C ASP A 508 5.70 -19.37 -16.34
N SER A 509 5.79 -20.20 -15.31
CA SER A 509 4.74 -20.32 -14.30
C SER A 509 5.38 -20.59 -12.94
N GLY A 510 4.64 -20.31 -11.88
CA GLY A 510 5.10 -20.59 -10.53
C GLY A 510 4.04 -20.19 -9.52
N ASP A 511 4.42 -20.31 -8.27
CA ASP A 511 3.54 -20.12 -7.13
C ASP A 511 4.10 -19.08 -6.19
N THR A 512 3.23 -18.22 -5.65
CA THR A 512 3.59 -17.24 -4.63
C THR A 512 2.69 -17.41 -3.42
N PHE A 513 3.29 -17.63 -2.27
CA PHE A 513 2.62 -17.50 -0.98
C PHE A 513 2.95 -16.13 -0.39
N ALA A 514 1.92 -15.41 0.08
CA ALA A 514 2.08 -14.13 0.74
C ALA A 514 1.29 -14.10 2.05
N ALA A 515 1.82 -13.43 3.05
CA ALA A 515 1.13 -13.19 4.31
C ALA A 515 1.29 -11.73 4.73
N ARG A 516 0.28 -11.19 5.41
CA ARG A 516 0.24 -9.82 5.93
C ARG A 516 -0.25 -9.79 7.35
N ALA A 517 0.42 -9.01 8.19
CA ALA A 517 -0.13 -8.49 9.42
C ALA A 517 -0.44 -7.00 9.24
N GLU A 518 -1.63 -6.60 9.67
CA GLU A 518 -2.16 -5.27 9.42
C GLU A 518 -2.80 -4.67 10.67
N VAL A 519 -2.47 -3.40 10.94
CA VAL A 519 -3.18 -2.57 11.91
C VAL A 519 -3.58 -1.26 11.25
N ALA A 520 -4.82 -0.81 11.51
CA ALA A 520 -5.34 0.46 11.00
C ALA A 520 -6.26 1.13 12.02
N PHE A 521 -6.27 2.46 12.08
CA PHE A 521 -7.09 3.26 12.98
C PHE A 521 -7.46 4.62 12.38
#